data_8d6088a3bb68c223e7f8dc45f2e40f9a
#
_entry.id   8d6088a3bb68c223e7f8dc45f2e40f9a
#
_cell.length_a   1.000
_cell.length_b   1.000
_cell.length_c   1.000
_cell.angle_alpha   90.00
_cell.angle_beta   90.00
_cell.angle_gamma   90.00
#
_symmetry.space_group_name_H-M   'P 1'
#
loop_
_entity.id
_entity.type
_entity.pdbx_description
1 polymer ?
#
loop_
_entity_poly.entity_id
_entity_poly.type
_entity_poly.pdbx_seq_one_letter_code
_entity_poly.pdbx_strand_id
1 'polypeptide(L)' 'MTSTQFDALVKLLRLRAGAQQAAARLVLVDGLAPADAARQACVSPSALGNTLRACRRGLTLARLACGI' A
#
# COMPACT_ATOMS: atom_id res chain seq x y z
N MET A 1 -5.12 7.85 3.99
CA MET A 1 -6.02 6.79 3.45
C MET A 1 -6.69 6.07 4.61
N THR A 2 -7.96 5.80 4.49
CA THR A 2 -8.68 5.04 5.51
C THR A 2 -8.46 3.55 5.34
N SER A 3 -8.73 2.78 6.40
CA SER A 3 -8.63 1.31 6.35
C SER A 3 -9.54 0.72 5.27
N THR A 4 -10.75 1.25 5.13
CA THR A 4 -11.71 0.80 4.10
C THR A 4 -11.18 1.06 2.70
N GLN A 5 -10.58 2.23 2.47
CA GLN A 5 -9.97 2.56 1.19
C GLN A 5 -8.80 1.63 0.88
N PHE A 6 -7.99 1.33 1.89
CA PHE A 6 -6.86 0.41 1.72
C PHE A 6 -7.34 -0.99 1.37
N ASP A 7 -8.38 -1.48 2.04
CA ASP A 7 -8.95 -2.81 1.76
C ASP A 7 -9.47 -2.89 0.32
N ALA A 8 -10.11 -1.84 -0.17
CA ALA A 8 -10.57 -1.77 -1.56
C ALA A 8 -9.38 -1.80 -2.54
N LEU A 9 -8.31 -1.07 -2.23
CA LEU A 9 -7.11 -1.04 -3.06
C LEU A 9 -6.43 -2.42 -3.11
N VAL A 10 -6.38 -3.11 -1.97
CA VAL A 10 -5.84 -4.47 -1.89
C VAL A 10 -6.60 -5.41 -2.83
N LYS A 11 -7.92 -5.32 -2.84
CA LYS A 11 -8.76 -6.13 -3.73
C LYS A 11 -8.54 -5.77 -5.19
N LEU A 12 -8.46 -4.48 -5.50
CA LEU A 12 -8.25 -4.00 -6.86
C LEU A 12 -6.92 -4.49 -7.44
N LEU A 13 -5.86 -4.40 -6.66
CA LEU A 13 -4.51 -4.77 -7.08
C LEU A 13 -4.20 -6.25 -6.83
N ARG A 14 -5.09 -6.98 -6.19
CA ARG A 14 -4.91 -8.39 -5.81
C ARG A 14 -3.60 -8.59 -5.03
N LEU A 15 -3.34 -7.68 -4.10
CA LEU A 15 -2.14 -7.78 -3.26
C LEU A 15 -2.24 -9.02 -2.37
N ARG A 16 -1.11 -9.72 -2.23
CA ARG A 16 -1.06 -10.88 -1.36
C ARG A 16 -1.13 -10.45 0.10
N ALA A 17 -1.87 -11.20 0.91
CA ALA A 17 -1.81 -11.07 2.35
C ALA A 17 -0.39 -11.45 2.82
N GLY A 18 0.12 -10.73 3.82
CA GLY A 18 1.44 -11.01 4.37
C GLY A 18 2.14 -9.74 4.84
N ALA A 19 3.45 -9.87 5.10
CA ALA A 19 4.24 -8.80 5.69
C ALA A 19 4.30 -7.54 4.83
N GLN A 20 4.38 -7.68 3.50
CA GLN A 20 4.43 -6.53 2.60
C GLN A 20 3.12 -5.74 2.62
N GLN A 21 1.99 -6.44 2.62
CA GLN A 21 0.68 -5.79 2.73
C GLN A 21 0.55 -5.08 4.07
N ALA A 22 0.97 -5.72 5.16
CA ALA A 22 0.95 -5.12 6.50
C ALA A 22 1.82 -3.86 6.54
N ALA A 23 3.01 -3.90 5.95
CA ALA A 23 3.90 -2.75 5.90
C ALA A 23 3.29 -1.60 5.09
N ALA A 24 2.68 -1.90 3.95
CA ALA A 24 2.00 -0.89 3.14
C ALA A 24 0.84 -0.25 3.91
N ARG A 25 0.10 -1.03 4.66
CA ARG A 25 -0.97 -0.53 5.52
C ARG A 25 -0.44 0.44 6.58
N LEU A 26 0.69 0.10 7.21
CA LEU A 26 1.31 0.99 8.20
C LEU A 26 1.67 2.35 7.60
N VAL A 27 2.13 2.38 6.36
CA VAL A 27 2.46 3.64 5.68
C VAL A 27 1.20 4.39 5.27
N LEU A 28 0.29 3.73 4.59
CA LEU A 28 -0.84 4.40 3.92
C LEU A 28 -2.00 4.71 4.86
N VAL A 29 -2.23 3.86 5.84
CA VAL A 29 -3.33 4.05 6.80
C VAL A 29 -2.84 4.73 8.07
N ASP A 30 -1.77 4.22 8.66
CA ASP A 30 -1.28 4.70 9.96
C ASP A 30 -0.30 5.87 9.84
N GLY A 31 0.17 6.17 8.63
CA GLY A 31 1.03 7.32 8.40
C GLY A 31 2.49 7.14 8.82
N LEU A 32 2.93 5.90 9.02
CA LEU A 32 4.32 5.63 9.37
C LEU A 32 5.26 5.91 8.20
N ALA A 33 6.50 6.29 8.52
CA ALA A 33 7.54 6.40 7.51
C ALA A 33 7.83 5.03 6.90
N PRO A 34 8.12 4.94 5.58
CA PRO A 34 8.39 3.64 4.94
C PRO A 34 9.49 2.82 5.63
N ALA A 35 10.55 3.46 6.08
CA ALA A 35 11.65 2.77 6.78
C ALA A 35 11.16 2.12 8.08
N ASP A 36 10.34 2.83 8.84
CA ASP A 36 9.79 2.30 10.11
C ASP A 36 8.79 1.19 9.86
N ALA A 37 7.94 1.33 8.84
CA ALA A 37 6.98 0.31 8.46
C ALA A 37 7.70 -0.98 8.01
N ALA A 38 8.74 -0.85 7.21
CA ALA A 38 9.54 -1.99 6.77
C ALA A 38 10.17 -2.71 7.96
N ARG A 39 10.68 -1.96 8.92
CA ARG A 39 11.31 -2.52 10.12
C ARG A 39 10.28 -3.27 10.97
N GLN A 40 9.12 -2.68 11.22
CA GLN A 40 8.07 -3.31 12.02
C GLN A 40 7.53 -4.58 11.38
N ALA A 41 7.38 -4.58 10.06
CA ALA A 41 6.85 -5.72 9.32
C ALA A 41 7.92 -6.73 8.92
N CYS A 42 9.19 -6.46 9.22
CA CYS A 42 10.33 -7.32 8.87
C CYS A 42 10.42 -7.57 7.36
N VAL A 43 10.18 -6.54 6.56
CA VAL A 43 10.33 -6.62 5.10
C VAL A 43 11.47 -5.71 4.65
N SER A 44 12.04 -6.00 3.47
CA SER A 44 13.09 -5.13 2.92
C SER A 44 12.49 -3.80 2.46
N PRO A 45 13.22 -2.68 2.63
CA PRO A 45 12.75 -1.39 2.14
C PRO A 45 12.47 -1.39 0.62
N SER A 46 13.25 -2.14 -0.15
CA SER A 46 13.05 -2.25 -1.60
C SER A 46 11.73 -2.92 -1.94
N ALA A 47 11.40 -4.03 -1.26
CA ALA A 47 10.14 -4.73 -1.47
C ALA A 47 8.95 -3.84 -1.09
N LEU A 48 9.05 -3.14 0.03
CA LEU A 48 8.01 -2.19 0.44
C LEU A 48 7.87 -1.05 -0.56
N GLY A 49 8.98 -0.51 -1.05
CA GLY A 49 8.97 0.54 -2.07
C GLY A 49 8.22 0.12 -3.33
N ASN A 50 8.45 -1.11 -3.80
CA ASN A 50 7.74 -1.65 -4.96
C ASN A 50 6.24 -1.76 -4.70
N THR A 51 5.86 -2.25 -3.52
CA THR A 51 4.45 -2.36 -3.13
C THR A 51 3.78 -0.99 -3.07
N LEU A 52 4.45 0.02 -2.51
CA LEU A 52 3.93 1.38 -2.43
C LEU A 52 3.77 2.01 -3.81
N ARG A 53 4.70 1.75 -4.74
CA ARG A 53 4.58 2.23 -6.13
C ARG A 53 3.36 1.61 -6.80
N ALA A 54 3.14 0.31 -6.62
CA ALA A 54 1.96 -0.37 -7.15
C ALA A 54 0.68 0.24 -6.60
N CYS A 55 0.63 0.54 -5.31
CA CYS A 55 -0.52 1.18 -4.69
C CYS A 55 -0.79 2.57 -5.27
N ARG A 56 0.25 3.38 -5.44
CA ARG A 56 0.12 4.73 -6.03
C ARG A 56 -0.35 4.66 -7.47
N ARG A 57 0.20 3.75 -8.26
CA ARG A 57 -0.22 3.54 -9.64
C ARG A 57 -1.70 3.13 -9.71
N GLY A 58 -2.11 2.19 -8.84
CA GLY A 58 -3.49 1.75 -8.76
C GLY A 58 -4.45 2.89 -8.43
N LEU A 59 -4.08 3.76 -7.48
CA LEU A 59 -4.87 4.93 -7.14
C LEU A 59 -4.99 5.91 -8.32
N THR A 60 -3.89 6.17 -9.01
CA THR A 60 -3.88 7.07 -10.17
C THR A 60 -4.78 6.53 -11.27
N LEU A 61 -4.65 5.25 -11.61
CA LEU A 61 -5.46 4.61 -12.64
C LEU A 61 -6.95 4.60 -12.27
N ALA A 62 -7.25 4.33 -11.00
CA ALA A 62 -8.63 4.34 -10.52
C ALA A 62 -9.26 5.74 -10.64
N ARG A 63 -8.51 6.79 -10.32
CA ARG A 63 -8.98 8.17 -10.47
C ARG A 63 -9.24 8.51 -11.94
N LEU A 64 -8.34 8.12 -12.83
CA LEU A 64 -8.52 8.35 -14.26
C LEU A 64 -9.75 7.60 -14.78
N ALA A 65 -9.96 6.36 -14.36
CA ALA A 65 -11.10 5.56 -14.79
C ALA A 65 -12.42 6.16 -14.30
N CYS A 66 -12.42 6.79 -13.12
CA CYS A 66 -13.62 7.42 -12.55
C CYS A 66 -13.84 8.85 -13.06
N GLY A 67 -12.93 9.38 -13.86
CA GLY A 67 -13.04 10.75 -14.37
C GLY A 67 -12.81 11.84 -13.32
N ILE A 68 -12.09 11.52 -12.28
CA ILE A 68 -11.79 12.45 -11.16
C ILE A 68 -10.39 13.01 -11.31
#